data_87142281c48b2b2f6ef518e07c200d6d
#
_entry.id   87142281c48b2b2f6ef518e07c200d6d
#
_cell.length_a   1.000
_cell.length_b   1.000
_cell.length_c   1.000
_cell.angle_alpha   90.00
_cell.angle_beta   90.00
_cell.angle_gamma   90.00
#
_symmetry.space_group_name_H-M   'P 1'
#
loop_
_entity.id
_entity.type
_entity.pdbx_description
1 polymer ?
#
loop_
_entity_poly.entity_id
_entity_poly.type
_entity_poly.pdbx_seq_one_letter_code
_entity_poly.pdbx_strand_id
1 'polypeptide(L)'
;MVGILAIGQTLIILTAGVDLSNGSVMAFGTIVMTKLAVMHGMNPFVAIALGIAACLGFGVLNGLLVTVLRLPPFIVTLGTLNIAFALTHIYSNEETIANLPDPVVFFGNTFHFAGTTITYGAVLAVALTLLTWFVLTKTVAGRHVYATGNNPDAARLAGVRTRRVLIGVYATAGLLYGIAALVLVGRTGVGDPQAGQSGNLDSITAVVVGGTSLFGGRGSVLGTLVGTLIVGIFRNGLQLMGVAAIYQFLITGILVILAVAVDQLSRRSRA
;
A
#
# COMPACT_ATOMS: atom_id res chain seq x y z
N MET A 1 3.32 -1.13 -8.63
CA MET A 1 2.99 -1.81 -7.37
C MET A 1 3.31 -0.93 -6.15
N VAL A 2 4.58 -0.68 -5.80
CA VAL A 2 4.98 0.10 -4.60
C VAL A 2 4.25 1.44 -4.50
N GLY A 3 4.07 2.17 -5.61
CA GLY A 3 3.33 3.44 -5.61
C GLY A 3 1.89 3.32 -5.12
N ILE A 4 1.18 2.26 -5.52
CA ILE A 4 -0.22 2.05 -5.09
C ILE A 4 -0.27 1.67 -3.59
N LEU A 5 0.66 0.81 -3.12
CA LEU A 5 0.81 0.52 -1.69
C LEU A 5 1.11 1.81 -0.90
N ALA A 6 2.01 2.66 -1.42
CA ALA A 6 2.39 3.90 -0.79
C ALA A 6 1.23 4.92 -0.72
N ILE A 7 0.31 4.94 -1.70
CA ILE A 7 -0.92 5.75 -1.61
C ILE A 7 -1.77 5.30 -0.41
N GLY A 8 -2.02 3.99 -0.27
CA GLY A 8 -2.75 3.44 0.88
C GLY A 8 -2.05 3.76 2.20
N GLN A 9 -0.74 3.57 2.24
CA GLN A 9 0.08 3.89 3.41
C GLN A 9 0.05 5.39 3.76
N THR A 10 0.03 6.28 2.74
CA THR A 10 -0.11 7.73 2.95
C THR A 10 -1.41 8.07 3.66
N LEU A 11 -2.53 7.48 3.25
CA LEU A 11 -3.82 7.72 3.89
C LEU A 11 -3.79 7.34 5.37
N ILE A 12 -3.18 6.20 5.72
CA ILE A 12 -3.07 5.72 7.08
C ILE A 12 -2.11 6.59 7.89
N ILE A 13 -0.94 6.94 7.35
CA ILE A 13 0.04 7.80 8.02
C ILE A 13 -0.52 9.20 8.24
N LEU A 14 -1.29 9.76 7.31
CA LEU A 14 -1.97 11.04 7.51
C LEU A 14 -2.91 11.04 8.71
N THR A 15 -3.43 9.89 9.14
CA THR A 15 -4.25 9.73 10.36
C THR A 15 -3.44 9.30 11.58
N ALA A 16 -2.12 9.48 11.58
CA ALA A 16 -1.18 9.07 12.64
C ALA A 16 -1.16 7.55 12.91
N GLY A 17 -1.54 6.74 11.92
CA GLY A 17 -1.41 5.28 11.95
C GLY A 17 -0.21 4.81 11.12
N VAL A 18 0.17 3.54 11.32
CA VAL A 18 1.12 2.83 10.47
C VAL A 18 0.53 1.46 10.17
N ASP A 19 0.57 1.06 8.89
CA ASP A 19 0.15 -0.29 8.49
C ASP A 19 1.35 -1.11 8.02
N LEU A 20 1.69 -2.11 8.81
CA LEU A 20 2.75 -3.06 8.47
C LEU A 20 2.23 -4.23 7.64
N SER A 21 0.91 -4.43 7.57
CA SER A 21 0.31 -5.60 6.92
C SER A 21 0.21 -5.47 5.39
N ASN A 22 0.41 -4.28 4.83
CA ASN A 22 0.09 -3.95 3.45
C ASN A 22 0.73 -4.91 2.43
N GLY A 23 2.00 -5.29 2.61
CA GLY A 23 2.70 -6.23 1.73
C GLY A 23 2.12 -7.64 1.79
N SER A 24 1.85 -8.17 3.01
CA SER A 24 1.28 -9.50 3.20
C SER A 24 -0.20 -9.56 2.75
N VAL A 25 -0.97 -8.50 3.00
CA VAL A 25 -2.36 -8.40 2.51
C VAL A 25 -2.39 -8.36 0.99
N MET A 26 -1.48 -7.61 0.35
CA MET A 26 -1.32 -7.62 -1.10
C MET A 26 -0.97 -9.02 -1.61
N ALA A 27 0.01 -9.71 -0.98
CA ALA A 27 0.40 -11.08 -1.34
C ALA A 27 -0.79 -12.04 -1.24
N PHE A 28 -1.58 -11.95 -0.18
CA PHE A 28 -2.81 -12.72 -0.03
C PHE A 28 -3.79 -12.46 -1.18
N GLY A 29 -3.98 -11.20 -1.56
CA GLY A 29 -4.80 -10.84 -2.72
C GLY A 29 -4.31 -11.46 -4.02
N THR A 30 -2.97 -11.51 -4.26
CA THR A 30 -2.41 -12.16 -5.46
C THR A 30 -2.76 -13.64 -5.52
N ILE A 31 -2.60 -14.35 -4.40
CA ILE A 31 -2.90 -15.79 -4.32
C ILE A 31 -4.39 -16.06 -4.45
N VAL A 32 -5.26 -15.26 -3.80
CA VAL A 32 -6.71 -15.44 -3.92
C VAL A 32 -7.15 -15.32 -5.38
N MET A 33 -6.78 -14.22 -6.07
CA MET A 33 -7.22 -14.00 -7.45
C MET A 33 -6.64 -15.02 -8.43
N THR A 34 -5.37 -15.41 -8.28
CA THR A 34 -4.74 -16.36 -9.21
C THR A 34 -5.21 -17.79 -8.99
N LYS A 35 -5.36 -18.23 -7.73
CA LYS A 35 -5.84 -19.57 -7.42
C LYS A 35 -7.29 -19.79 -7.86
N LEU A 36 -8.15 -18.81 -7.62
CA LEU A 36 -9.55 -18.88 -8.07
C LEU A 36 -9.66 -18.91 -9.59
N ALA A 37 -8.85 -18.12 -10.30
CA ALA A 37 -8.89 -18.08 -11.76
C ALA A 37 -8.32 -19.36 -12.40
N VAL A 38 -7.21 -19.91 -11.90
CA VAL A 38 -6.50 -21.02 -12.53
C VAL A 38 -6.96 -22.37 -11.98
N MET A 39 -6.92 -22.58 -10.66
CA MET A 39 -7.19 -23.89 -10.06
C MET A 39 -8.69 -24.20 -9.95
N HIS A 40 -9.52 -23.17 -9.73
CA HIS A 40 -10.96 -23.35 -9.63
C HIS A 40 -11.70 -23.01 -10.93
N GLY A 41 -11.00 -22.61 -12.00
CA GLY A 41 -11.59 -22.28 -13.31
C GLY A 41 -12.64 -21.16 -13.24
N MET A 42 -12.56 -20.30 -12.22
CA MET A 42 -13.52 -19.21 -12.03
C MET A 42 -13.32 -18.13 -13.08
N ASN A 43 -14.41 -17.43 -13.45
CA ASN A 43 -14.32 -16.27 -14.34
C ASN A 43 -13.25 -15.29 -13.80
N PRO A 44 -12.26 -14.88 -14.65
CA PRO A 44 -11.15 -14.05 -14.19
C PRO A 44 -11.56 -12.73 -13.53
N PHE A 45 -12.62 -12.09 -14.00
CA PHE A 45 -13.11 -10.84 -13.41
C PHE A 45 -13.69 -11.05 -12.02
N VAL A 46 -14.37 -12.19 -11.79
CA VAL A 46 -14.89 -12.56 -10.47
C VAL A 46 -13.73 -12.89 -9.53
N ALA A 47 -12.73 -13.64 -10.00
CA ALA A 47 -11.54 -13.96 -9.22
C ALA A 47 -10.76 -12.70 -8.79
N ILE A 48 -10.58 -11.72 -9.71
CA ILE A 48 -9.99 -10.41 -9.42
C ILE A 48 -10.80 -9.68 -8.35
N ALA A 49 -12.13 -9.60 -8.52
CA ALA A 49 -13.00 -8.91 -7.58
C ALA A 49 -12.93 -9.54 -6.17
N LEU A 50 -12.88 -10.87 -6.07
CA LEU A 50 -12.74 -11.57 -4.80
C LEU A 50 -11.36 -11.36 -4.17
N GLY A 51 -10.28 -11.34 -4.94
CA GLY A 51 -8.95 -10.99 -4.45
C GLY A 51 -8.87 -9.58 -3.88
N ILE A 52 -9.47 -8.61 -4.59
CA ILE A 52 -9.57 -7.21 -4.10
C ILE A 52 -10.46 -7.14 -2.86
N ALA A 53 -11.59 -7.85 -2.84
CA ALA A 53 -12.51 -7.89 -1.70
C ALA A 53 -11.84 -8.50 -0.45
N ALA A 54 -10.99 -9.52 -0.62
CA ALA A 54 -10.22 -10.11 0.47
C ALA A 54 -9.26 -9.07 1.11
N CYS A 55 -8.55 -8.29 0.28
CA CYS A 55 -7.70 -7.20 0.77
C CYS A 55 -8.51 -6.09 1.46
N LEU A 56 -9.65 -5.70 0.88
CA LEU A 56 -10.60 -4.76 1.49
C LEU A 56 -11.08 -5.27 2.85
N GLY A 57 -11.37 -6.58 2.97
CA GLY A 57 -11.75 -7.22 4.22
C GLY A 57 -10.69 -7.06 5.31
N PHE A 58 -9.40 -7.26 5.00
CA PHE A 58 -8.30 -6.98 5.92
C PHE A 58 -8.23 -5.50 6.30
N GLY A 59 -8.41 -4.58 5.34
CA GLY A 59 -8.46 -3.15 5.63
C GLY A 59 -9.60 -2.80 6.60
N VAL A 60 -10.81 -3.29 6.34
CA VAL A 60 -11.96 -3.10 7.24
C VAL A 60 -11.69 -3.71 8.61
N LEU A 61 -11.14 -4.92 8.69
CA LEU A 61 -10.76 -5.58 9.93
C LEU A 61 -9.78 -4.71 10.74
N ASN A 62 -8.69 -4.24 10.12
CA ASN A 62 -7.73 -3.34 10.76
C ASN A 62 -8.43 -2.08 11.28
N GLY A 63 -9.24 -1.43 10.46
CA GLY A 63 -10.00 -0.24 10.84
C GLY A 63 -10.95 -0.48 12.01
N LEU A 64 -11.62 -1.63 12.06
CA LEU A 64 -12.49 -2.00 13.19
C LEU A 64 -11.70 -2.27 14.46
N LEU A 65 -10.62 -3.05 14.40
CA LEU A 65 -9.78 -3.36 15.57
C LEU A 65 -9.18 -2.08 16.18
N VAL A 66 -8.68 -1.18 15.34
CA VAL A 66 -8.13 0.11 15.79
C VAL A 66 -9.20 1.00 16.42
N THR A 67 -10.41 1.04 15.85
CA THR A 67 -11.41 2.03 16.29
C THR A 67 -12.41 1.51 17.31
N VAL A 68 -12.79 0.23 17.23
CA VAL A 68 -13.78 -0.38 18.15
C VAL A 68 -13.10 -0.87 19.41
N LEU A 69 -12.03 -1.68 19.24
CA LEU A 69 -11.26 -2.20 20.36
C LEU A 69 -10.21 -1.20 20.88
N ARG A 70 -10.01 -0.07 20.17
CA ARG A 70 -9.04 0.99 20.52
C ARG A 70 -7.61 0.45 20.66
N LEU A 71 -7.26 -0.55 19.85
CA LEU A 71 -5.92 -1.11 19.85
C LEU A 71 -4.96 -0.18 19.09
N PRO A 72 -3.69 -0.09 19.51
CA PRO A 72 -2.68 0.66 18.77
C PRO A 72 -2.54 0.14 17.34
N PRO A 73 -2.55 1.02 16.30
CA PRO A 73 -2.47 0.64 14.90
C PRO A 73 -1.31 -0.30 14.58
N PHE A 74 -0.14 -0.02 15.12
CA PHE A 74 1.07 -0.83 14.94
C PHE A 74 0.86 -2.29 15.39
N ILE A 75 0.23 -2.51 16.55
CA ILE A 75 -0.01 -3.87 17.08
C ILE A 75 -1.02 -4.61 16.22
N VAL A 76 -2.11 -3.94 15.81
CA VAL A 76 -3.14 -4.52 14.95
C VAL A 76 -2.53 -4.95 13.63
N THR A 77 -1.79 -4.05 12.97
CA THR A 77 -1.26 -4.32 11.63
C THR A 77 -0.09 -5.30 11.64
N LEU A 78 0.67 -5.39 12.74
CA LEU A 78 1.66 -6.45 12.94
C LEU A 78 0.98 -7.81 13.10
N GLY A 79 -0.13 -7.89 13.83
CA GLY A 79 -0.92 -9.11 13.96
C GLY A 79 -1.50 -9.56 12.62
N THR A 80 -2.15 -8.64 11.90
CA THR A 80 -2.75 -8.94 10.58
C THR A 80 -1.72 -9.18 9.48
N LEU A 81 -0.50 -8.64 9.59
CA LEU A 81 0.63 -9.02 8.76
C LEU A 81 0.88 -10.53 8.84
N ASN A 82 1.04 -11.06 10.06
CA ASN A 82 1.32 -12.49 10.26
C ASN A 82 0.12 -13.36 9.85
N ILE A 83 -1.11 -12.90 10.11
CA ILE A 83 -2.33 -13.63 9.70
C ILE A 83 -2.39 -13.68 8.16
N ALA A 84 -2.22 -12.56 7.47
CA ALA A 84 -2.25 -12.52 6.01
C ALA A 84 -1.10 -13.34 5.41
N PHE A 85 0.10 -13.26 5.97
CA PHE A 85 1.24 -14.07 5.57
C PHE A 85 0.93 -15.57 5.70
N ALA A 86 0.47 -16.03 6.87
CA ALA A 86 0.13 -17.42 7.09
C ALA A 86 -0.99 -17.91 6.14
N LEU A 87 -2.06 -17.12 5.98
CA LEU A 87 -3.15 -17.45 5.06
C LEU A 87 -2.68 -17.52 3.61
N THR A 88 -1.75 -16.67 3.20
CA THR A 88 -1.15 -16.71 1.87
C THR A 88 -0.46 -18.06 1.62
N HIS A 89 0.40 -18.50 2.55
CA HIS A 89 1.13 -19.76 2.44
C HIS A 89 0.22 -20.98 2.56
N ILE A 90 -0.70 -21.00 3.53
CA ILE A 90 -1.69 -22.09 3.69
C ILE A 90 -2.56 -22.22 2.44
N TYR A 91 -3.10 -21.11 1.94
CA TYR A 91 -4.02 -21.16 0.80
C TYR A 91 -3.32 -21.46 -0.52
N SER A 92 -2.05 -21.03 -0.72
CA SER A 92 -1.26 -21.38 -1.91
C SER A 92 -0.68 -22.79 -1.87
N ASN A 93 -0.64 -23.46 -0.71
CA ASN A 93 0.19 -24.65 -0.44
C ASN A 93 1.70 -24.39 -0.72
N GLU A 94 2.14 -23.13 -0.52
CA GLU A 94 3.50 -22.63 -0.84
C GLU A 94 3.87 -22.70 -2.34
N GLU A 95 2.89 -22.95 -3.21
CA GLU A 95 3.11 -23.08 -4.64
C GLU A 95 2.91 -21.72 -5.35
N THR A 96 3.76 -21.46 -6.35
CA THR A 96 3.60 -20.35 -7.28
C THR A 96 2.59 -20.74 -8.36
N ILE A 97 1.60 -19.88 -8.60
CA ILE A 97 0.52 -20.12 -9.55
C ILE A 97 0.83 -19.39 -10.85
N ALA A 98 1.08 -20.18 -11.91
CA ALA A 98 1.38 -19.68 -13.25
C ALA A 98 0.22 -19.92 -14.23
N ASN A 99 0.44 -19.64 -15.52
CA ASN A 99 -0.52 -19.81 -16.60
C ASN A 99 -1.82 -19.03 -16.40
N LEU A 100 -1.66 -17.75 -16.05
CA LEU A 100 -2.76 -16.87 -15.72
C LEU A 100 -3.54 -16.43 -16.97
N PRO A 101 -4.88 -16.31 -16.90
CA PRO A 101 -5.69 -15.81 -18.01
C PRO A 101 -5.43 -14.30 -18.25
N ASP A 102 -5.57 -13.87 -19.52
CA ASP A 102 -5.28 -12.52 -19.99
C ASP A 102 -5.87 -11.38 -19.13
N PRO A 103 -7.12 -11.43 -18.63
CA PRO A 103 -7.64 -10.35 -17.81
C PRO A 103 -6.87 -10.13 -16.51
N VAL A 104 -6.28 -11.20 -15.93
CA VAL A 104 -5.50 -11.12 -14.68
C VAL A 104 -4.15 -10.46 -14.91
N VAL A 105 -3.55 -10.66 -16.10
CA VAL A 105 -2.24 -10.08 -16.44
C VAL A 105 -2.33 -8.76 -17.21
N PHE A 106 -3.52 -8.26 -17.49
CA PHE A 106 -3.77 -7.08 -18.34
C PHE A 106 -2.93 -5.87 -17.93
N PHE A 107 -2.83 -5.56 -16.63
CA PHE A 107 -2.09 -4.38 -16.13
C PHE A 107 -0.57 -4.49 -16.26
N GLY A 108 -0.05 -5.68 -16.59
CA GLY A 108 1.35 -5.88 -16.96
C GLY A 108 1.67 -5.54 -18.41
N ASN A 109 0.65 -5.53 -19.29
CA ASN A 109 0.82 -5.21 -20.71
C ASN A 109 1.29 -3.76 -20.87
N THR A 110 1.98 -3.54 -22.00
CA THR A 110 2.62 -2.26 -22.31
C THR A 110 2.08 -1.66 -23.60
N PHE A 111 2.21 -0.35 -23.73
CA PHE A 111 2.01 0.39 -24.96
C PHE A 111 3.15 1.39 -25.17
N HIS A 112 3.36 1.77 -26.42
CA HIS A 112 4.38 2.76 -26.79
C HIS A 112 3.79 4.16 -26.80
N PHE A 113 4.42 5.08 -26.08
CA PHE A 113 4.06 6.49 -26.07
C PHE A 113 5.32 7.37 -26.02
N ALA A 114 5.42 8.34 -26.93
CA ALA A 114 6.53 9.29 -27.02
C ALA A 114 7.95 8.62 -26.99
N GLY A 115 8.10 7.49 -27.70
CA GLY A 115 9.38 6.76 -27.78
C GLY A 115 9.74 5.92 -26.55
N THR A 116 8.84 5.83 -25.56
CA THR A 116 9.04 5.00 -24.38
C THR A 116 7.94 3.95 -24.22
N THR A 117 8.23 2.88 -23.49
CA THR A 117 7.28 1.80 -23.21
C THR A 117 6.68 1.99 -21.83
N ILE A 118 5.35 2.12 -21.76
CA ILE A 118 4.60 2.38 -20.53
C ILE A 118 3.68 1.19 -20.24
N THR A 119 3.63 0.71 -18.97
CA THR A 119 2.68 -0.32 -18.55
C THR A 119 1.32 0.29 -18.20
N TYR A 120 0.20 -0.42 -18.47
CA TYR A 120 -1.12 0.01 -18.01
C TYR A 120 -1.18 0.15 -16.47
N GLY A 121 -0.43 -0.68 -15.74
CA GLY A 121 -0.30 -0.55 -14.29
C GLY A 121 0.35 0.76 -13.82
N ALA A 122 1.27 1.35 -14.59
CA ALA A 122 1.84 2.66 -14.30
C ALA A 122 0.82 3.78 -14.48
N VAL A 123 0.03 3.72 -15.57
CA VAL A 123 -1.07 4.68 -15.82
C VAL A 123 -2.10 4.61 -14.70
N LEU A 124 -2.48 3.40 -14.28
CA LEU A 124 -3.40 3.21 -13.16
C LEU A 124 -2.85 3.81 -11.85
N ALA A 125 -1.56 3.61 -11.56
CA ALA A 125 -0.93 4.17 -10.36
C ALA A 125 -0.96 5.70 -10.37
N VAL A 126 -0.68 6.35 -11.51
CA VAL A 126 -0.78 7.81 -11.67
C VAL A 126 -2.23 8.27 -11.52
N ALA A 127 -3.19 7.59 -12.15
CA ALA A 127 -4.60 7.92 -12.04
C ALA A 127 -5.10 7.83 -10.59
N LEU A 128 -4.73 6.76 -9.86
CA LEU A 128 -5.05 6.62 -8.44
C LEU A 128 -4.40 7.69 -7.57
N THR A 129 -3.16 8.10 -7.89
CA THR A 129 -2.49 9.21 -7.21
C THR A 129 -3.26 10.51 -7.39
N LEU A 130 -3.65 10.84 -8.63
CA LEU A 130 -4.41 12.05 -8.94
C LEU A 130 -5.80 12.04 -8.30
N LEU A 131 -6.48 10.90 -8.33
CA LEU A 131 -7.77 10.72 -7.67
C LEU A 131 -7.66 10.94 -6.16
N THR A 132 -6.66 10.31 -5.51
CA THR A 132 -6.43 10.44 -4.08
C THR A 132 -6.02 11.88 -3.72
N TRP A 133 -5.18 12.50 -4.54
CA TRP A 133 -4.83 13.91 -4.39
C TRP A 133 -6.08 14.82 -4.44
N PHE A 134 -6.95 14.60 -5.42
CA PHE A 134 -8.21 15.34 -5.53
C PHE A 134 -9.09 15.15 -4.29
N VAL A 135 -9.28 13.90 -3.85
CA VAL A 135 -10.07 13.58 -2.65
C VAL A 135 -9.48 14.27 -1.42
N LEU A 136 -8.17 14.17 -1.21
CA LEU A 136 -7.51 14.74 -0.03
C LEU A 136 -7.54 16.28 -0.02
N THR A 137 -7.41 16.93 -1.18
CA THR A 137 -7.28 18.40 -1.26
C THR A 137 -8.59 19.13 -1.51
N LYS A 138 -9.55 18.50 -2.20
CA LYS A 138 -10.76 19.17 -2.71
C LYS A 138 -12.04 18.72 -2.01
N THR A 139 -12.02 17.67 -1.17
CA THR A 139 -13.24 17.14 -0.56
C THR A 139 -13.28 17.32 0.96
N VAL A 140 -14.47 17.19 1.53
CA VAL A 140 -14.70 17.18 2.99
C VAL A 140 -14.00 15.96 3.62
N ALA A 141 -14.01 14.80 2.95
CA ALA A 141 -13.36 13.58 3.43
C ALA A 141 -11.87 13.82 3.66
N GLY A 142 -11.17 14.46 2.72
CA GLY A 142 -9.76 14.81 2.88
C GLY A 142 -9.50 15.71 4.09
N ARG A 143 -10.31 16.77 4.25
CA ARG A 143 -10.19 17.65 5.44
C ARG A 143 -10.36 16.88 6.76
N HIS A 144 -11.30 15.93 6.81
CA HIS A 144 -11.49 15.09 7.98
C HIS A 144 -10.29 14.15 8.25
N VAL A 145 -9.65 13.62 7.19
CA VAL A 145 -8.42 12.80 7.32
C VAL A 145 -7.31 13.63 7.98
N TYR A 146 -6.99 14.82 7.44
CA TYR A 146 -5.97 15.69 8.01
C TYR A 146 -6.30 16.16 9.43
N ALA A 147 -7.56 16.55 9.69
CA ALA A 147 -7.99 16.97 11.03
C ALA A 147 -7.86 15.84 12.05
N THR A 148 -8.28 14.61 11.68
CA THR A 148 -8.19 13.43 12.57
C THR A 148 -6.73 13.11 12.91
N GLY A 149 -5.81 13.23 11.95
CA GLY A 149 -4.40 12.96 12.19
C GLY A 149 -3.66 14.06 12.94
N ASN A 150 -4.09 15.32 12.79
CA ASN A 150 -3.46 16.44 13.49
C ASN A 150 -3.83 16.46 14.99
N ASN A 151 -5.13 16.35 15.30
CA ASN A 151 -5.62 16.24 16.68
C ASN A 151 -7.00 15.56 16.67
N PRO A 152 -7.07 14.26 16.99
CA PRO A 152 -8.33 13.51 16.94
C PRO A 152 -9.38 13.99 17.95
N ASP A 153 -8.96 14.54 19.09
CA ASP A 153 -9.88 15.05 20.11
C ASP A 153 -10.49 16.39 19.68
N ALA A 154 -9.68 17.31 19.17
CA ALA A 154 -10.17 18.57 18.62
C ALA A 154 -11.09 18.32 17.41
N ALA A 155 -10.74 17.38 16.51
CA ALA A 155 -11.58 17.01 15.39
C ALA A 155 -12.94 16.46 15.85
N ARG A 156 -12.96 15.65 16.93
CA ARG A 156 -14.21 15.13 17.51
C ARG A 156 -15.08 16.24 18.10
N LEU A 157 -14.47 17.18 18.83
CA LEU A 157 -15.17 18.35 19.37
C LEU A 157 -15.75 19.24 18.27
N ALA A 158 -15.09 19.31 17.11
CA ALA A 158 -15.58 19.99 15.92
C ALA A 158 -16.64 19.17 15.12
N GLY A 159 -17.13 18.04 15.67
CA GLY A 159 -18.20 17.24 15.06
C GLY A 159 -17.74 16.20 14.04
N VAL A 160 -16.42 16.00 13.86
CA VAL A 160 -15.89 14.97 12.95
C VAL A 160 -16.06 13.58 13.59
N ARG A 161 -16.69 12.67 12.85
CA ARG A 161 -16.84 11.25 13.27
C ARG A 161 -15.53 10.49 13.03
N THR A 162 -14.49 10.76 13.84
CA THR A 162 -13.13 10.24 13.68
C THR A 162 -13.08 8.72 13.50
N ARG A 163 -13.93 7.97 14.22
CA ARG A 163 -14.04 6.51 14.05
C ARG A 163 -14.43 6.10 12.61
N ARG A 164 -15.39 6.78 12.00
CA ARG A 164 -15.79 6.49 10.59
C ARG A 164 -14.71 6.87 9.61
N VAL A 165 -14.00 7.97 9.89
CA VAL A 165 -12.85 8.41 9.07
C VAL A 165 -11.76 7.33 9.08
N LEU A 166 -11.37 6.84 10.25
CA LEU A 166 -10.35 5.80 10.37
C LEU A 166 -10.76 4.49 9.69
N ILE A 167 -11.99 3.99 9.92
CA ILE A 167 -12.48 2.79 9.22
C ILE A 167 -12.43 2.99 7.70
N GLY A 168 -12.89 4.14 7.21
CA GLY A 168 -12.86 4.47 5.78
C GLY A 168 -11.43 4.52 5.21
N VAL A 169 -10.48 5.09 5.96
CA VAL A 169 -9.06 5.15 5.57
C VAL A 169 -8.47 3.75 5.45
N TYR A 170 -8.64 2.90 6.46
CA TYR A 170 -8.14 1.52 6.42
C TYR A 170 -8.82 0.68 5.34
N ALA A 171 -10.13 0.83 5.14
CA ALA A 171 -10.86 0.15 4.07
C ALA A 171 -10.35 0.58 2.68
N THR A 172 -10.16 1.89 2.46
CA THR A 172 -9.61 2.41 1.20
C THR A 172 -8.17 1.92 0.98
N ALA A 173 -7.36 1.86 2.03
CA ALA A 173 -6.01 1.30 1.95
C ALA A 173 -6.04 -0.18 1.56
N GLY A 174 -6.91 -0.99 2.18
CA GLY A 174 -7.10 -2.40 1.81
C GLY A 174 -7.54 -2.58 0.35
N LEU A 175 -8.45 -1.73 -0.14
CA LEU A 175 -8.85 -1.70 -1.56
C LEU A 175 -7.64 -1.43 -2.47
N LEU A 176 -6.81 -0.44 -2.12
CA LEU A 176 -5.61 -0.10 -2.87
C LEU A 176 -4.58 -1.23 -2.84
N TYR A 177 -4.46 -1.97 -1.74
CA TYR A 177 -3.58 -3.15 -1.65
C TYR A 177 -4.06 -4.27 -2.59
N GLY A 178 -5.38 -4.48 -2.73
CA GLY A 178 -5.95 -5.40 -3.71
C GLY A 178 -5.69 -4.98 -5.17
N ILE A 179 -5.76 -3.68 -5.46
CA ILE A 179 -5.39 -3.15 -6.79
C ILE A 179 -3.88 -3.29 -7.02
N ALA A 180 -3.05 -3.08 -5.99
CA ALA A 180 -1.60 -3.30 -6.07
C ALA A 180 -1.27 -4.77 -6.34
N ALA A 181 -2.04 -5.71 -5.75
CA ALA A 181 -1.93 -7.15 -6.01
C ALA A 181 -2.18 -7.47 -7.50
N LEU A 182 -3.25 -6.93 -8.08
CA LEU A 182 -3.56 -7.12 -9.50
C LEU A 182 -2.46 -6.57 -10.42
N VAL A 183 -1.93 -5.39 -10.12
CA VAL A 183 -0.80 -4.79 -10.89
C VAL A 183 0.48 -5.62 -10.72
N LEU A 184 0.71 -6.19 -9.54
CA LEU A 184 1.86 -7.06 -9.30
C LEU A 184 1.76 -8.34 -10.11
N VAL A 185 0.62 -9.04 -10.04
CA VAL A 185 0.36 -10.26 -10.82
C VAL A 185 0.49 -9.99 -12.31
N GLY A 186 -0.06 -8.87 -12.79
CA GLY A 186 0.10 -8.46 -14.18
C GLY A 186 1.56 -8.32 -14.59
N ARG A 187 2.40 -7.75 -13.73
CA ARG A 187 3.83 -7.55 -14.00
C ARG A 187 4.66 -8.83 -13.95
N THR A 188 4.37 -9.73 -12.98
CA THR A 188 5.15 -10.95 -12.77
C THR A 188 4.65 -12.12 -13.59
N GLY A 189 3.39 -12.11 -14.04
CA GLY A 189 2.74 -13.21 -14.73
C GLY A 189 2.43 -14.41 -13.84
N VAL A 190 2.61 -14.27 -12.50
CA VAL A 190 2.40 -15.35 -11.53
C VAL A 190 1.79 -14.83 -10.23
N GLY A 191 1.08 -15.70 -9.52
CA GLY A 191 0.75 -15.54 -8.11
C GLY A 191 1.83 -16.19 -7.25
N ASP A 192 2.63 -15.38 -6.55
CA ASP A 192 3.75 -15.87 -5.73
C ASP A 192 3.45 -15.60 -4.25
N PRO A 193 3.44 -16.63 -3.39
CA PRO A 193 3.23 -16.46 -1.95
C PRO A 193 4.32 -15.64 -1.26
N GLN A 194 5.53 -15.58 -1.83
CA GLN A 194 6.63 -14.77 -1.32
C GLN A 194 6.58 -13.31 -1.77
N ALA A 195 5.58 -12.93 -2.58
CA ALA A 195 5.45 -11.58 -3.09
C ALA A 195 5.24 -10.56 -1.95
N GLY A 196 5.78 -9.36 -2.13
CA GLY A 196 5.50 -8.23 -1.24
C GLY A 196 6.20 -8.22 0.12
N GLN A 197 7.16 -9.12 0.40
CA GLN A 197 7.88 -9.17 1.68
C GLN A 197 8.53 -7.83 2.08
N SER A 198 9.02 -7.05 1.12
CA SER A 198 9.56 -5.70 1.37
C SER A 198 8.53 -4.58 1.18
N GLY A 199 7.31 -4.89 0.75
CA GLY A 199 6.31 -3.91 0.33
C GLY A 199 5.92 -2.92 1.42
N ASN A 200 5.88 -3.38 2.67
CA ASN A 200 5.61 -2.53 3.83
C ASN A 200 6.74 -1.49 4.05
N LEU A 201 8.00 -1.90 4.08
CA LEU A 201 9.13 -1.00 4.26
C LEU A 201 9.31 -0.05 3.06
N ASP A 202 9.19 -0.57 1.84
CA ASP A 202 9.30 0.22 0.62
C ASP A 202 8.21 1.31 0.57
N SER A 203 6.98 0.97 0.93
CA SER A 203 5.85 1.93 0.94
C SER A 203 6.02 2.99 2.03
N ILE A 204 6.43 2.60 3.26
CA ILE A 204 6.71 3.55 4.35
C ILE A 204 7.86 4.48 3.95
N THR A 205 8.95 3.94 3.40
CA THR A 205 10.09 4.73 2.93
C THR A 205 9.64 5.76 1.89
N ALA A 206 8.86 5.33 0.88
CA ALA A 206 8.36 6.22 -0.16
C ALA A 206 7.50 7.36 0.42
N VAL A 207 6.64 7.06 1.41
CA VAL A 207 5.78 8.04 2.04
C VAL A 207 6.58 9.06 2.86
N VAL A 208 7.56 8.59 3.64
CA VAL A 208 8.37 9.46 4.51
C VAL A 208 9.36 10.29 3.69
N VAL A 209 10.09 9.68 2.73
CA VAL A 209 10.96 10.40 1.78
C VAL A 209 10.16 11.41 0.96
N GLY A 210 8.89 11.09 0.65
CA GLY A 210 7.93 11.99 0.02
C GLY A 210 7.46 13.15 0.91
N GLY A 211 7.93 13.26 2.16
CA GLY A 211 7.66 14.37 3.08
C GLY A 211 6.35 14.25 3.87
N THR A 212 5.74 13.09 3.93
CA THR A 212 4.58 12.85 4.79
C THR A 212 5.06 12.50 6.21
N SER A 213 4.57 13.22 7.21
CA SER A 213 4.97 13.05 8.61
C SER A 213 4.33 11.81 9.23
N LEU A 214 5.12 10.94 9.84
CA LEU A 214 4.66 9.74 10.56
C LEU A 214 3.76 10.05 11.77
N PHE A 215 3.78 11.30 12.25
CA PHE A 215 2.95 11.73 13.37
C PHE A 215 1.55 12.20 12.94
N GLY A 216 1.23 12.10 11.65
CA GLY A 216 -0.08 12.47 11.11
C GLY A 216 -0.27 13.95 10.82
N GLY A 217 -1.40 14.28 10.22
CA GLY A 217 -1.87 15.65 9.97
C GLY A 217 -1.11 16.44 8.91
N ARG A 218 0.02 15.94 8.40
CA ARG A 218 0.87 16.65 7.42
C ARG A 218 1.45 15.69 6.39
N GLY A 219 1.37 16.05 5.12
CA GLY A 219 1.87 15.27 4.00
C GLY A 219 1.05 15.45 2.74
N SER A 220 1.49 14.81 1.66
CA SER A 220 0.84 14.90 0.36
C SER A 220 1.06 13.61 -0.44
N VAL A 221 0.00 13.15 -1.09
CA VAL A 221 0.11 11.98 -1.98
C VAL A 221 0.98 12.27 -3.22
N LEU A 222 1.07 13.53 -3.66
CA LEU A 222 2.02 13.91 -4.72
C LEU A 222 3.47 13.81 -4.24
N GLY A 223 3.74 14.20 -2.99
CA GLY A 223 5.03 13.95 -2.35
C GLY A 223 5.35 12.46 -2.29
N THR A 224 4.37 11.63 -1.93
CA THR A 224 4.50 10.16 -1.93
C THR A 224 4.83 9.61 -3.33
N LEU A 225 4.23 10.16 -4.39
CA LEU A 225 4.57 9.78 -5.76
C LEU A 225 6.05 10.04 -6.06
N VAL A 226 6.56 11.21 -5.71
CA VAL A 226 7.99 11.56 -5.85
C VAL A 226 8.85 10.61 -5.02
N GLY A 227 8.49 10.37 -3.76
CA GLY A 227 9.19 9.41 -2.89
C GLY A 227 9.20 7.99 -3.46
N THR A 228 8.08 7.55 -4.06
CA THR A 228 8.01 6.25 -4.75
C THR A 228 8.97 6.18 -5.94
N LEU A 229 9.07 7.25 -6.73
CA LEU A 229 10.01 7.32 -7.85
C LEU A 229 11.46 7.27 -7.34
N ILE A 230 11.79 8.01 -6.29
CA ILE A 230 13.13 8.01 -5.67
C ILE A 230 13.49 6.58 -5.21
N VAL A 231 12.63 5.93 -4.41
CA VAL A 231 12.85 4.57 -3.91
C VAL A 231 12.95 3.57 -5.06
N GLY A 232 12.05 3.69 -6.06
CA GLY A 232 12.02 2.81 -7.23
C GLY A 232 13.27 2.93 -8.10
N ILE A 233 13.71 4.15 -8.41
CA ILE A 233 14.93 4.42 -9.22
C ILE A 233 16.16 3.92 -8.47
N PHE A 234 16.25 4.21 -7.18
CA PHE A 234 17.36 3.79 -6.35
C PHE A 234 17.49 2.26 -6.29
N ARG A 235 16.37 1.56 -6.04
CA ARG A 235 16.33 0.10 -5.99
C ARG A 235 16.66 -0.53 -7.34
N ASN A 236 16.09 0.01 -8.42
CA ASN A 236 16.40 -0.45 -9.78
C ASN A 236 17.87 -0.22 -10.13
N GLY A 237 18.44 0.91 -9.74
CA GLY A 237 19.86 1.21 -9.92
C GLY A 237 20.76 0.20 -9.20
N LEU A 238 20.47 -0.11 -7.94
CA LEU A 238 21.22 -1.13 -7.17
C LEU A 238 21.12 -2.52 -7.83
N GLN A 239 19.94 -2.87 -8.35
CA GLN A 239 19.73 -4.14 -9.04
C GLN A 239 20.53 -4.20 -10.35
N LEU A 240 20.55 -3.14 -11.15
CA LEU A 240 21.35 -3.04 -12.37
C LEU A 240 22.85 -3.09 -12.10
N MET A 241 23.30 -2.59 -10.94
CA MET A 241 24.69 -2.68 -10.50
C MET A 241 25.05 -4.08 -9.95
N GLY A 242 24.13 -5.04 -9.96
CA GLY A 242 24.36 -6.39 -9.46
C GLY A 242 24.40 -6.52 -7.94
N VAL A 243 23.91 -5.50 -7.20
CA VAL A 243 23.88 -5.54 -5.72
C VAL A 243 22.87 -6.60 -5.26
N ALA A 244 23.33 -7.61 -4.50
CA ALA A 244 22.49 -8.68 -4.02
C ALA A 244 21.33 -8.14 -3.16
N ALA A 245 20.17 -8.82 -3.24
CA ALA A 245 18.93 -8.40 -2.58
C ALA A 245 19.10 -8.13 -1.07
N ILE A 246 19.95 -8.90 -0.39
CA ILE A 246 20.20 -8.71 1.04
C ILE A 246 20.78 -7.33 1.39
N TYR A 247 21.67 -6.79 0.54
CA TYR A 247 22.19 -5.42 0.71
C TYR A 247 21.14 -4.36 0.38
N GLN A 248 20.21 -4.64 -0.53
CA GLN A 248 19.09 -3.73 -0.82
C GLN A 248 18.17 -3.62 0.41
N PHE A 249 17.91 -4.71 1.15
CA PHE A 249 17.19 -4.66 2.42
C PHE A 249 17.92 -3.83 3.48
N LEU A 250 19.24 -4.05 3.63
CA LEU A 250 20.07 -3.27 4.56
C LEU A 250 19.99 -1.77 4.27
N ILE A 251 20.18 -1.39 3.01
CA ILE A 251 20.15 0.02 2.58
C ILE A 251 18.75 0.62 2.78
N THR A 252 17.69 -0.11 2.43
CA THR A 252 16.31 0.35 2.64
C THR A 252 16.03 0.59 4.13
N GLY A 253 16.48 -0.31 5.02
CA GLY A 253 16.35 -0.12 6.46
C GLY A 253 17.06 1.13 6.97
N ILE A 254 18.29 1.39 6.51
CA ILE A 254 19.04 2.60 6.85
C ILE A 254 18.31 3.85 6.35
N LEU A 255 17.81 3.85 5.11
CA LEU A 255 17.06 4.97 4.53
C LEU A 255 15.79 5.28 5.32
N VAL A 256 15.04 4.28 5.77
CA VAL A 256 13.86 4.47 6.63
C VAL A 256 14.25 5.20 7.91
N ILE A 257 15.29 4.72 8.60
CA ILE A 257 15.74 5.31 9.88
C ILE A 257 16.16 6.78 9.65
N LEU A 258 16.96 7.05 8.61
CA LEU A 258 17.40 8.40 8.29
C LEU A 258 16.23 9.33 7.95
N ALA A 259 15.28 8.86 7.14
CA ALA A 259 14.09 9.64 6.76
C ALA A 259 13.25 10.02 8.00
N VAL A 260 13.02 9.05 8.90
CA VAL A 260 12.29 9.27 10.16
C VAL A 260 13.05 10.22 11.09
N ALA A 261 14.38 10.07 11.19
CA ALA A 261 15.22 10.97 12.01
C ALA A 261 15.14 12.41 11.51
N VAL A 262 15.16 12.63 10.20
CA VAL A 262 15.03 13.97 9.59
C VAL A 262 13.63 14.56 9.88
N ASP A 263 12.54 13.77 9.74
CA ASP A 263 11.19 14.24 10.09
C ASP A 263 11.10 14.65 11.57
N GLN A 264 11.66 13.86 12.47
CA GLN A 264 11.70 14.14 13.91
C GLN A 264 12.48 15.42 14.26
N LEU A 265 13.66 15.60 13.66
CA LEU A 265 14.49 16.80 13.86
C LEU A 265 13.82 18.07 13.33
N SER A 266 13.22 17.98 12.15
CA SER A 266 12.46 19.08 11.52
C SER A 266 11.28 19.56 12.38
N ARG A 267 10.70 18.68 13.17
CA ARG A 267 9.61 19.04 14.11
C ARG A 267 10.13 19.78 15.32
N ARG A 268 11.26 19.33 15.90
CA ARG A 268 11.84 19.98 17.07
C ARG A 268 12.28 21.43 16.80
N SER A 269 12.70 21.73 15.58
CA SER A 269 13.10 23.10 15.19
C SER A 269 11.92 24.07 14.96
N ARG A 270 10.69 23.56 14.95
CA ARG A 270 9.46 24.36 14.71
C ARG A 270 8.53 24.47 15.93
N ALA A 271 8.84 23.75 17.00
CA ALA A 271 8.17 23.82 18.30
C ALA A 271 8.92 24.77 19.25
#